data_ce82ead3b048460028c97b8218c7720e
#
_entry.id   ce82ead3b048460028c97b8218c7720e
#
_cell.length_a   1.000
_cell.length_b   1.000
_cell.length_c   1.000
_cell.angle_alpha   90.00
_cell.angle_beta   90.00
_cell.angle_gamma   90.00
#
_symmetry.space_group_name_H-M   'P 1'
#
loop_
_entity.id
_entity.type
_entity.pdbx_description
1 polymer ?
#
loop_
_entity_poly.entity_id
_entity_poly.type
_entity_poly.pdbx_seq_one_letter_code
_entity_poly.pdbx_strand_id
1 'polypeptide(L)'
;MRTSAFSPVKNMIYDALEYAGQVENSARSHREAKQWPSTSGEYLTGFYKDDRLIPVITVVVYFGSDTWKAPRSLHEMLSVQDPEILSLVPDYRINLFSPAEIKDEELDKLESNLKEVMLFIKYSKDKRKLQELTSQNPGFRSLELKAARVIDSITGIHLRFTETERSVNMCQAVQEMCDDARAEGLSQGLQEHALLTAQRMLQDPRFSPEDISRFSGVPLEDVLKLLEK
;
A
#
# COMPACT_ATOMS: atom_id res chain seq x y z
N MET A 1 7.28 -1.00 2.50
CA MET A 1 6.61 -1.89 3.49
C MET A 1 7.22 -3.28 3.38
N ARG A 2 7.75 -3.86 4.47
CA ARG A 2 8.24 -5.24 4.44
C ARG A 2 7.02 -6.17 4.48
N THR A 3 6.78 -6.91 3.41
CA THR A 3 5.82 -8.01 3.40
C THR A 3 6.21 -8.99 4.50
N SER A 4 5.31 -9.22 5.47
CA SER A 4 5.61 -10.14 6.56
C SER A 4 5.59 -11.56 6.01
N ALA A 5 6.77 -12.15 5.79
CA ALA A 5 6.91 -13.57 5.41
C ALA A 5 6.24 -14.52 6.43
N PHE A 6 5.79 -14.01 7.55
CA PHE A 6 5.21 -14.74 8.68
C PHE A 6 3.66 -14.76 8.67
N SER A 7 3.02 -14.22 7.63
CA SER A 7 1.56 -14.05 7.59
C SER A 7 0.75 -15.32 7.80
N PRO A 8 1.01 -16.47 7.16
CA PRO A 8 0.20 -17.68 7.37
C PRO A 8 0.20 -18.14 8.83
N VAL A 9 1.37 -18.25 9.46
CA VAL A 9 1.49 -18.67 10.87
C VAL A 9 0.83 -17.68 11.82
N LYS A 10 1.00 -16.38 11.55
CA LYS A 10 0.40 -15.32 12.37
C LYS A 10 -1.13 -15.36 12.34
N ASN A 11 -1.71 -15.52 11.14
CA ASN A 11 -3.15 -15.63 10.99
C ASN A 11 -3.70 -16.91 11.65
N MET A 12 -3.00 -18.03 11.47
CA MET A 12 -3.35 -19.30 12.13
C MET A 12 -3.42 -19.13 13.66
N ILE A 13 -2.47 -18.39 14.25
CA ILE A 13 -2.48 -18.12 15.70
C ILE A 13 -3.71 -17.27 16.07
N TYR A 14 -4.02 -16.21 15.31
CA TYR A 14 -5.18 -15.38 15.60
C TYR A 14 -6.49 -16.13 15.51
N ASP A 15 -6.68 -16.93 14.46
CA ASP A 15 -7.88 -17.73 14.30
C ASP A 15 -8.01 -18.78 15.41
N ALA A 16 -6.89 -19.42 15.80
CA ALA A 16 -6.88 -20.38 16.89
C ALA A 16 -7.25 -19.74 18.23
N LEU A 17 -6.75 -18.53 18.53
CA LEU A 17 -7.09 -17.80 19.74
C LEU A 17 -8.58 -17.39 19.76
N GLU A 18 -9.12 -16.99 18.62
CA GLU A 18 -10.55 -16.64 18.52
C GLU A 18 -11.43 -17.87 18.74
N TYR A 19 -11.11 -19.00 18.12
CA TYR A 19 -11.84 -20.26 18.38
C TYR A 19 -11.72 -20.72 19.83
N ALA A 20 -10.53 -20.59 20.44
CA ALA A 20 -10.34 -20.90 21.85
C ALA A 20 -11.22 -20.02 22.74
N GLY A 21 -11.32 -18.73 22.43
CA GLY A 21 -12.21 -17.80 23.13
C GLY A 21 -13.68 -18.17 23.00
N GLN A 22 -14.12 -18.63 21.83
CA GLN A 22 -15.50 -19.09 21.62
C GLN A 22 -15.79 -20.34 22.46
N VAL A 23 -14.88 -21.31 22.52
CA VAL A 23 -15.03 -22.51 23.36
C VAL A 23 -15.12 -22.13 24.84
N GLU A 24 -14.27 -21.23 25.31
CA GLU A 24 -14.29 -20.76 26.70
C GLU A 24 -15.59 -20.03 27.03
N ASN A 25 -16.12 -19.22 26.11
CA ASN A 25 -17.39 -18.51 26.28
C ASN A 25 -18.57 -19.48 26.34
N SER A 26 -18.61 -20.53 25.49
CA SER A 26 -19.62 -21.60 25.58
C SER A 26 -19.56 -22.28 26.95
N ALA A 27 -18.37 -22.67 27.38
CA ALA A 27 -18.20 -23.31 28.69
C ALA A 27 -18.62 -22.42 29.86
N ARG A 28 -18.37 -21.11 29.78
CA ARG A 28 -18.84 -20.13 30.76
C ARG A 28 -20.35 -20.03 30.78
N SER A 29 -20.98 -19.92 29.61
CA SER A 29 -22.45 -19.81 29.46
C SER A 29 -23.15 -21.02 30.04
N HIS A 30 -22.64 -22.25 29.83
CA HIS A 30 -23.17 -23.46 30.41
C HIS A 30 -23.11 -23.46 31.95
N ARG A 31 -21.97 -23.02 32.53
CA ARG A 31 -21.83 -22.90 33.99
C ARG A 31 -22.79 -21.86 34.59
N GLU A 32 -22.96 -20.72 33.97
CA GLU A 32 -23.86 -19.66 34.41
C GLU A 32 -25.33 -20.11 34.34
N ALA A 33 -25.69 -20.83 33.25
CA ALA A 33 -27.02 -21.38 33.06
C ALA A 33 -27.26 -22.65 33.90
N LYS A 34 -26.26 -23.11 34.69
CA LYS A 34 -26.32 -24.34 35.49
C LYS A 34 -26.73 -25.57 34.67
N GLN A 35 -26.29 -25.62 33.42
CA GLN A 35 -26.49 -26.82 32.58
C GLN A 35 -25.49 -27.88 32.94
N TRP A 36 -25.98 -29.13 32.98
CA TRP A 36 -25.15 -30.30 33.36
C TRP A 36 -24.65 -31.00 32.10
N PRO A 37 -23.36 -31.38 32.06
CA PRO A 37 -22.81 -32.16 30.96
C PRO A 37 -23.39 -33.55 30.89
N SER A 38 -23.62 -34.04 29.69
CA SER A 38 -24.17 -35.39 29.45
C SER A 38 -23.08 -36.47 29.38
N THR A 39 -21.82 -36.05 29.16
CA THR A 39 -20.68 -36.95 29.00
C THR A 39 -19.45 -36.48 29.78
N SER A 40 -18.51 -37.38 30.02
CA SER A 40 -17.21 -37.03 30.64
C SER A 40 -16.41 -36.04 29.78
N GLY A 41 -16.52 -36.13 28.45
CA GLY A 41 -15.87 -35.21 27.53
C GLY A 41 -16.41 -33.77 27.66
N GLU A 42 -17.73 -33.62 27.73
CA GLU A 42 -18.38 -32.31 27.96
C GLU A 42 -18.02 -31.74 29.33
N TYR A 43 -17.94 -32.60 30.34
CA TYR A 43 -17.50 -32.19 31.69
C TYR A 43 -16.08 -31.62 31.70
N LEU A 44 -15.16 -32.29 30.98
CA LEU A 44 -13.76 -31.88 30.94
C LEU A 44 -13.53 -30.61 30.10
N THR A 45 -14.21 -30.51 28.97
CA THR A 45 -13.99 -29.40 28.02
C THR A 45 -14.92 -28.20 28.27
N GLY A 46 -16.09 -28.42 28.84
CA GLY A 46 -17.16 -27.44 28.95
C GLY A 46 -17.84 -27.12 27.61
N PHE A 47 -17.44 -27.77 26.52
CA PHE A 47 -18.01 -27.66 25.20
C PHE A 47 -18.89 -28.84 24.89
N TYR A 48 -20.17 -28.59 24.63
CA TYR A 48 -21.19 -29.63 24.55
C TYR A 48 -21.41 -30.03 23.08
N LYS A 49 -21.97 -31.23 22.90
CA LYS A 49 -22.20 -31.87 21.59
C LYS A 49 -22.98 -30.95 20.61
N ASP A 50 -23.90 -30.14 21.13
CA ASP A 50 -24.74 -29.25 20.32
C ASP A 50 -24.17 -27.85 20.15
N ASP A 51 -23.05 -27.54 20.80
CA ASP A 51 -22.37 -26.28 20.62
C ASP A 51 -21.82 -26.17 19.19
N ARG A 52 -21.80 -24.95 18.67
CA ARG A 52 -21.24 -24.64 17.35
C ARG A 52 -20.38 -23.41 17.45
N LEU A 53 -19.26 -23.46 16.75
CA LEU A 53 -18.38 -22.30 16.59
C LEU A 53 -18.84 -21.45 15.42
N ILE A 54 -18.72 -20.14 15.58
CA ILE A 54 -18.91 -19.17 14.50
C ILE A 54 -17.63 -19.18 13.65
N PRO A 55 -17.74 -19.30 12.31
CA PRO A 55 -16.56 -19.27 11.46
C PRO A 55 -15.75 -17.97 11.61
N VAL A 56 -14.44 -18.12 11.79
CA VAL A 56 -13.48 -17.00 11.78
C VAL A 56 -12.91 -16.88 10.39
N ILE A 57 -12.98 -15.67 9.80
CA ILE A 57 -12.44 -15.36 8.48
C ILE A 57 -11.44 -14.23 8.63
N THR A 58 -10.15 -14.54 8.58
CA THR A 58 -9.09 -13.55 8.59
C THR A 58 -8.73 -13.15 7.16
N VAL A 59 -8.78 -11.85 6.87
CA VAL A 59 -8.40 -11.28 5.57
C VAL A 59 -7.13 -10.48 5.74
N VAL A 60 -6.13 -10.76 4.90
CA VAL A 60 -4.89 -9.98 4.81
C VAL A 60 -5.05 -8.95 3.72
N VAL A 61 -5.12 -7.68 4.09
CA VAL A 61 -5.17 -6.57 3.14
C VAL A 61 -3.76 -6.06 2.87
N TYR A 62 -3.29 -6.20 1.64
CA TYR A 62 -2.00 -5.71 1.21
C TYR A 62 -2.16 -4.43 0.39
N PHE A 63 -1.70 -3.33 0.91
CA PHE A 63 -1.80 -2.02 0.25
C PHE A 63 -0.59 -1.68 -0.64
N GLY A 64 0.16 -2.68 -1.11
CA GLY A 64 1.24 -2.46 -2.07
C GLY A 64 0.73 -2.42 -3.51
N SER A 65 1.39 -1.62 -4.36
CA SER A 65 1.15 -1.59 -5.82
C SER A 65 1.78 -2.77 -6.55
N ASP A 66 2.69 -3.49 -5.90
CA ASP A 66 3.35 -4.68 -6.45
C ASP A 66 2.59 -5.95 -6.08
N THR A 67 2.79 -7.03 -6.82
CA THR A 67 2.28 -8.34 -6.47
C THR A 67 2.86 -8.83 -5.15
N TRP A 68 2.06 -9.57 -4.40
CA TRP A 68 2.49 -10.21 -3.16
C TRP A 68 3.55 -11.28 -3.44
N LYS A 69 4.70 -11.20 -2.77
CA LYS A 69 5.85 -12.12 -2.98
C LYS A 69 6.14 -13.03 -1.79
N ALA A 70 5.47 -12.83 -0.65
CA ALA A 70 5.65 -13.68 0.53
C ALA A 70 4.80 -14.96 0.44
N PRO A 71 5.09 -16.00 1.23
CA PRO A 71 4.29 -17.22 1.30
C PRO A 71 2.81 -16.92 1.56
N ARG A 72 1.91 -17.67 0.90
CA ARG A 72 0.46 -17.57 1.04
C ARG A 72 -0.14 -18.72 1.84
N SER A 73 0.64 -19.77 2.07
CA SER A 73 0.22 -20.91 2.84
C SER A 73 1.30 -21.37 3.81
N LEU A 74 0.89 -22.17 4.80
CA LEU A 74 1.81 -22.80 5.72
C LEU A 74 2.76 -23.77 5.00
N HIS A 75 2.26 -24.53 4.02
CA HIS A 75 3.08 -25.48 3.27
C HIS A 75 4.22 -24.79 2.52
N GLU A 76 4.01 -23.59 1.96
CA GLU A 76 5.06 -22.79 1.29
C GLU A 76 6.18 -22.37 2.25
N MET A 77 5.96 -22.42 3.56
CA MET A 77 6.92 -22.03 4.60
C MET A 77 7.69 -23.20 5.19
N LEU A 78 7.26 -24.45 4.93
CA LEU A 78 7.88 -25.63 5.51
C LEU A 78 9.20 -25.95 4.84
N SER A 79 10.17 -26.43 5.62
CA SER A 79 11.48 -26.84 5.15
C SER A 79 11.47 -28.16 4.36
N VAL A 80 10.42 -28.96 4.53
CA VAL A 80 10.22 -30.24 3.84
C VAL A 80 9.10 -30.08 2.83
N GLN A 81 9.37 -30.46 1.57
CA GLN A 81 8.43 -30.36 0.44
C GLN A 81 8.01 -31.74 -0.09
N ASP A 82 8.18 -32.79 0.73
CA ASP A 82 7.74 -34.14 0.38
C ASP A 82 6.20 -34.21 0.40
N PRO A 83 5.54 -34.64 -0.70
CA PRO A 83 4.09 -34.69 -0.78
C PRO A 83 3.43 -35.62 0.25
N GLU A 84 4.08 -36.72 0.63
CA GLU A 84 3.53 -37.64 1.64
C GLU A 84 3.51 -36.99 3.01
N ILE A 85 4.59 -36.30 3.38
CA ILE A 85 4.68 -35.56 4.64
C ILE A 85 3.68 -34.37 4.63
N LEU A 86 3.61 -33.61 3.55
CA LEU A 86 2.69 -32.47 3.43
C LEU A 86 1.22 -32.92 3.52
N SER A 87 0.88 -34.13 3.06
CA SER A 87 -0.48 -34.64 3.17
C SER A 87 -0.95 -34.85 4.63
N LEU A 88 -0.02 -35.00 5.56
CA LEU A 88 -0.27 -35.17 6.99
C LEU A 88 -0.32 -33.84 7.76
N VAL A 89 0.13 -32.76 7.15
CA VAL A 89 0.15 -31.42 7.75
C VAL A 89 -0.98 -30.59 7.18
N PRO A 90 -1.96 -30.11 7.98
CA PRO A 90 -2.99 -29.20 7.51
C PRO A 90 -2.37 -27.93 6.88
N ASP A 91 -2.75 -27.60 5.65
CA ASP A 91 -2.33 -26.34 5.04
C ASP A 91 -3.22 -25.19 5.51
N TYR A 92 -2.60 -24.14 6.00
CA TYR A 92 -3.27 -22.91 6.40
C TYR A 92 -2.99 -21.81 5.38
N ARG A 93 -4.01 -21.42 4.63
CA ARG A 93 -3.91 -20.40 3.57
C ARG A 93 -4.45 -19.06 4.03
N ILE A 94 -3.78 -17.98 3.64
CA ILE A 94 -4.28 -16.62 3.89
C ILE A 94 -5.29 -16.22 2.82
N ASN A 95 -6.35 -15.50 3.23
CA ASN A 95 -7.25 -14.81 2.32
C ASN A 95 -6.62 -13.45 1.98
N LEU A 96 -5.86 -13.40 0.91
CA LEU A 96 -5.14 -12.18 0.50
C LEU A 96 -6.03 -11.28 -0.35
N PHE A 97 -6.18 -10.04 0.08
CA PHE A 97 -6.80 -8.97 -0.68
C PHE A 97 -5.72 -7.98 -1.10
N SER A 98 -5.33 -7.99 -2.38
CA SER A 98 -4.25 -7.18 -2.95
C SER A 98 -4.74 -6.41 -4.17
N PRO A 99 -4.62 -5.07 -4.21
CA PRO A 99 -5.04 -4.26 -5.36
C PRO A 99 -4.40 -4.71 -6.67
N ALA A 100 -3.12 -5.09 -6.63
CA ALA A 100 -2.39 -5.52 -7.83
C ALA A 100 -2.94 -6.82 -8.47
N GLU A 101 -3.64 -7.65 -7.70
CA GLU A 101 -4.08 -8.97 -8.13
C GLU A 101 -5.59 -9.06 -8.39
N ILE A 102 -6.37 -8.14 -7.83
CA ILE A 102 -7.83 -8.09 -7.98
C ILE A 102 -8.17 -7.43 -9.30
N LYS A 103 -9.16 -7.96 -10.00
CA LYS A 103 -9.70 -7.35 -11.23
C LYS A 103 -10.49 -6.09 -10.91
N ASP A 104 -10.49 -5.13 -11.83
CA ASP A 104 -11.21 -3.86 -11.63
C ASP A 104 -12.71 -4.08 -11.41
N GLU A 105 -13.32 -5.06 -12.14
CA GLU A 105 -14.73 -5.42 -11.99
C GLU A 105 -15.06 -5.96 -10.59
N GLU A 106 -14.08 -6.52 -9.88
CA GLU A 106 -14.26 -6.98 -8.51
C GLU A 106 -14.14 -5.82 -7.52
N LEU A 107 -13.27 -4.85 -7.81
CA LEU A 107 -13.17 -3.60 -7.04
C LEU A 107 -14.43 -2.75 -7.22
N ASP A 108 -15.08 -2.81 -8.37
CA ASP A 108 -16.35 -2.10 -8.64
C ASP A 108 -17.52 -2.55 -7.74
N LYS A 109 -17.42 -3.73 -7.14
CA LYS A 109 -18.42 -4.24 -6.18
C LYS A 109 -18.30 -3.62 -4.78
N LEU A 110 -17.23 -2.88 -4.51
CA LEU A 110 -17.05 -2.21 -3.23
C LEU A 110 -17.90 -0.93 -3.20
N GLU A 111 -18.76 -0.80 -2.20
CA GLU A 111 -19.72 0.30 -2.08
C GLU A 111 -19.16 1.53 -1.34
N SER A 112 -17.91 1.46 -0.86
CA SER A 112 -17.28 2.53 -0.09
C SER A 112 -16.08 3.14 -0.83
N ASN A 113 -15.54 4.24 -0.32
CA ASN A 113 -14.27 4.83 -0.81
C ASN A 113 -13.08 3.85 -0.84
N LEU A 114 -13.24 2.65 -0.32
CA LEU A 114 -12.24 1.60 -0.43
C LEU A 114 -11.95 1.22 -1.89
N LYS A 115 -12.98 1.29 -2.76
CA LYS A 115 -12.81 1.12 -4.22
C LYS A 115 -11.79 2.11 -4.77
N GLU A 116 -12.00 3.40 -4.52
CA GLU A 116 -11.12 4.47 -5.01
C GLU A 116 -9.70 4.32 -4.45
N VAL A 117 -9.59 4.01 -3.15
CA VAL A 117 -8.28 3.76 -2.51
C VAL A 117 -7.55 2.61 -3.20
N MET A 118 -8.22 1.48 -3.42
CA MET A 118 -7.61 0.30 -4.04
C MET A 118 -7.23 0.54 -5.51
N LEU A 119 -8.10 1.18 -6.29
CA LEU A 119 -7.82 1.54 -7.67
C LEU A 119 -6.64 2.51 -7.78
N PHE A 120 -6.58 3.52 -6.91
CA PHE A 120 -5.48 4.48 -6.89
C PHE A 120 -4.14 3.80 -6.57
N ILE A 121 -4.11 2.93 -5.56
CA ILE A 121 -2.91 2.18 -5.18
C ILE A 121 -2.47 1.25 -6.32
N LYS A 122 -3.41 0.54 -6.93
CA LYS A 122 -3.15 -0.38 -8.05
C LYS A 122 -2.43 0.31 -9.20
N TYR A 123 -2.86 1.52 -9.54
CA TYR A 123 -2.33 2.28 -10.67
C TYR A 123 -1.35 3.39 -10.30
N SER A 124 -0.93 3.47 -9.02
CA SER A 124 -0.05 4.54 -8.52
C SER A 124 1.29 4.66 -9.27
N LYS A 125 1.76 3.59 -9.89
CA LYS A 125 2.99 3.56 -10.71
C LYS A 125 2.75 3.83 -12.20
N ASP A 126 1.51 3.79 -12.67
CA ASP A 126 1.13 4.07 -14.06
C ASP A 126 0.46 5.45 -14.14
N LYS A 127 1.28 6.47 -14.43
CA LYS A 127 0.83 7.87 -14.49
C LYS A 127 -0.33 8.10 -15.46
N ARG A 128 -0.32 7.43 -16.63
CA ARG A 128 -1.38 7.61 -17.65
C ARG A 128 -2.69 7.06 -17.15
N LYS A 129 -2.66 5.82 -16.67
CA LYS A 129 -3.85 5.13 -16.19
C LYS A 129 -4.41 5.78 -14.93
N LEU A 130 -3.54 6.28 -14.04
CA LEU A 130 -3.95 7.01 -12.86
C LEU A 130 -4.67 8.33 -13.21
N GLN A 131 -4.13 9.10 -14.17
CA GLN A 131 -4.75 10.33 -14.64
C GLN A 131 -6.10 10.07 -15.34
N GLU A 132 -6.17 9.04 -16.17
CA GLU A 132 -7.42 8.60 -16.80
C GLU A 132 -8.45 8.19 -15.75
N LEU A 133 -8.07 7.33 -14.81
CA LEU A 133 -8.90 6.84 -13.73
C LEU A 133 -9.48 7.98 -12.86
N THR A 134 -8.62 8.90 -12.41
CA THR A 134 -9.05 10.02 -11.56
C THR A 134 -9.95 11.01 -12.28
N SER A 135 -9.80 11.16 -13.61
CA SER A 135 -10.63 12.05 -14.42
C SER A 135 -12.00 11.45 -14.74
N GLN A 136 -12.07 10.14 -14.97
CA GLN A 136 -13.28 9.44 -15.43
C GLN A 136 -14.16 8.94 -14.29
N ASN A 137 -13.58 8.51 -13.16
CA ASN A 137 -14.34 7.99 -12.03
C ASN A 137 -14.85 9.12 -11.12
N PRO A 138 -16.18 9.32 -11.01
CA PRO A 138 -16.77 10.39 -10.18
C PRO A 138 -16.39 10.31 -8.70
N GLY A 139 -16.10 9.13 -8.16
CA GLY A 139 -15.71 8.93 -6.77
C GLY A 139 -14.43 9.70 -6.40
N PHE A 140 -13.53 9.93 -7.35
CA PHE A 140 -12.32 10.73 -7.12
C PHE A 140 -12.56 12.24 -7.10
N ARG A 141 -13.71 12.73 -7.57
CA ARG A 141 -14.04 14.18 -7.53
C ARG A 141 -14.41 14.65 -6.13
N SER A 142 -14.88 13.74 -5.27
CA SER A 142 -15.29 14.04 -3.90
C SER A 142 -14.92 12.88 -2.98
N LEU A 143 -13.64 12.53 -2.95
CA LEU A 143 -13.13 11.47 -2.09
C LEU A 143 -13.09 11.96 -0.64
N GLU A 144 -13.56 11.16 0.31
CA GLU A 144 -13.47 11.51 1.73
C GLU A 144 -12.01 11.79 2.15
N LEU A 145 -11.81 12.82 2.97
CA LEU A 145 -10.47 13.19 3.44
C LEU A 145 -9.71 12.03 4.10
N LYS A 146 -10.42 11.15 4.81
CA LYS A 146 -9.81 9.96 5.43
C LYS A 146 -9.24 9.00 4.37
N ALA A 147 -9.98 8.76 3.30
CA ALA A 147 -9.54 7.92 2.19
C ALA A 147 -8.36 8.54 1.42
N ALA A 148 -8.41 9.86 1.18
CA ALA A 148 -7.31 10.59 0.57
C ALA A 148 -6.02 10.54 1.41
N ARG A 149 -6.12 10.66 2.74
CA ARG A 149 -4.98 10.49 3.65
C ARG A 149 -4.39 9.07 3.63
N VAL A 150 -5.22 8.04 3.47
CA VAL A 150 -4.75 6.66 3.31
C VAL A 150 -3.96 6.52 2.01
N ILE A 151 -4.47 7.06 0.90
CA ILE A 151 -3.75 7.09 -0.38
C ILE A 151 -2.40 7.78 -0.22
N ASP A 152 -2.37 8.99 0.34
CA ASP A 152 -1.16 9.77 0.55
C ASP A 152 -0.13 9.02 1.39
N SER A 153 -0.55 8.46 2.53
CA SER A 153 0.32 7.69 3.43
C SER A 153 0.94 6.45 2.77
N ILE A 154 0.20 5.79 1.87
CA ILE A 154 0.64 4.55 1.23
C ILE A 154 1.49 4.83 0.00
N THR A 155 1.12 5.82 -0.80
CA THR A 155 1.76 6.13 -2.08
C THR A 155 2.89 7.16 -1.96
N GLY A 156 2.87 7.96 -0.89
CA GLY A 156 3.86 9.02 -0.65
C GLY A 156 3.78 10.17 -1.66
N ILE A 157 2.59 10.44 -2.21
CA ILE A 157 2.41 11.48 -3.24
C ILE A 157 2.39 12.91 -2.69
N HIS A 158 2.40 13.07 -1.35
CA HIS A 158 2.44 14.36 -0.66
C HIS A 158 1.30 15.32 -1.06
N LEU A 159 0.07 14.82 -0.98
CA LEU A 159 -1.11 15.63 -1.24
C LEU A 159 -1.24 16.76 -0.22
N ARG A 160 -1.63 17.96 -0.68
CA ARG A 160 -1.91 19.10 0.20
C ARG A 160 -3.35 19.05 0.68
N PHE A 161 -3.54 18.91 1.98
CA PHE A 161 -4.85 18.91 2.62
C PHE A 161 -5.03 20.14 3.50
N THR A 162 -6.22 20.73 3.50
CA THR A 162 -6.64 21.67 4.52
C THR A 162 -7.46 20.95 5.60
N GLU A 163 -7.26 21.30 6.88
CA GLU A 163 -7.93 20.61 7.98
C GLU A 163 -9.46 20.80 8.00
N THR A 164 -9.95 21.78 7.28
CA THR A 164 -11.39 22.13 7.19
C THR A 164 -12.13 21.37 6.10
N GLU A 165 -11.43 20.70 5.19
CA GLU A 165 -12.04 19.95 4.10
C GLU A 165 -12.60 18.61 4.59
N ARG A 166 -13.80 18.27 4.13
CA ARG A 166 -14.41 16.94 4.35
C ARG A 166 -14.11 15.97 3.23
N SER A 167 -13.86 16.48 2.04
CA SER A 167 -13.58 15.72 0.81
C SER A 167 -12.53 16.41 -0.03
N VAL A 168 -11.84 15.64 -0.85
CA VAL A 168 -10.74 16.06 -1.73
C VAL A 168 -11.10 15.73 -3.17
N ASN A 169 -10.85 16.66 -4.09
CA ASN A 169 -10.87 16.39 -5.52
C ASN A 169 -9.52 15.81 -5.96
N MET A 170 -9.43 14.49 -6.01
CA MET A 170 -8.20 13.78 -6.39
C MET A 170 -7.80 14.03 -7.85
N CYS A 171 -8.75 14.32 -8.74
CA CYS A 171 -8.44 14.67 -10.13
C CYS A 171 -7.61 15.96 -10.19
N GLN A 172 -8.04 16.98 -9.46
CA GLN A 172 -7.33 18.26 -9.37
C GLN A 172 -5.97 18.08 -8.67
N ALA A 173 -5.94 17.37 -7.54
CA ALA A 173 -4.71 17.13 -6.77
C ALA A 173 -3.63 16.40 -7.60
N VAL A 174 -4.04 15.38 -8.38
CA VAL A 174 -3.12 14.68 -9.30
C VAL A 174 -2.66 15.58 -10.44
N GLN A 175 -3.54 16.43 -10.99
CA GLN A 175 -3.17 17.38 -12.04
C GLN A 175 -2.15 18.41 -11.52
N GLU A 176 -2.40 19.02 -10.37
CA GLU A 176 -1.48 19.97 -9.73
C GLU A 176 -0.10 19.34 -9.48
N MET A 177 -0.07 18.11 -8.97
CA MET A 177 1.17 17.35 -8.77
C MET A 177 1.93 17.12 -10.09
N CYS A 178 1.21 16.81 -11.18
CA CYS A 178 1.83 16.62 -12.49
C CYS A 178 2.39 17.95 -13.04
N ASP A 179 1.70 19.05 -12.83
CA ASP A 179 2.11 20.38 -13.29
C ASP A 179 3.31 20.89 -12.48
N ASP A 180 3.32 20.69 -11.15
CA ASP A 180 4.46 20.99 -10.27
C ASP A 180 5.70 20.19 -10.69
N ALA A 181 5.57 18.87 -10.90
CA ALA A 181 6.68 18.01 -11.34
C ALA A 181 7.21 18.42 -12.73
N ARG A 182 6.33 18.85 -13.64
CA ARG A 182 6.73 19.36 -14.96
C ARG A 182 7.50 20.67 -14.84
N ALA A 183 7.02 21.60 -14.01
CA ALA A 183 7.67 22.90 -13.78
C ALA A 183 9.06 22.70 -13.15
N GLU A 184 9.15 21.81 -12.16
CA GLU A 184 10.43 21.47 -11.51
C GLU A 184 11.40 20.82 -12.49
N GLY A 185 10.96 19.83 -13.27
CA GLY A 185 11.79 19.17 -14.30
C GLY A 185 12.27 20.13 -15.39
N LEU A 186 11.43 21.08 -15.81
CA LEU A 186 11.85 22.13 -16.76
C LEU A 186 12.90 23.05 -16.14
N SER A 187 12.71 23.47 -14.89
CA SER A 187 13.67 24.31 -14.16
C SER A 187 15.02 23.62 -14.01
N GLN A 188 15.03 22.36 -13.58
CA GLN A 188 16.25 21.55 -13.46
C GLN A 188 16.94 21.37 -14.82
N GLY A 189 16.19 21.04 -15.87
CA GLY A 189 16.74 20.89 -17.21
C GLY A 189 17.37 22.17 -17.77
N LEU A 190 16.76 23.34 -17.50
CA LEU A 190 17.34 24.63 -17.87
C LEU A 190 18.62 24.94 -17.10
N GLN A 191 18.67 24.64 -15.81
CA GLN A 191 19.87 24.81 -14.98
C GLN A 191 21.01 23.87 -15.43
N GLU A 192 20.72 22.60 -15.68
CA GLU A 192 21.72 21.66 -16.20
C GLU A 192 22.26 22.10 -17.57
N HIS A 193 21.39 22.54 -18.47
CA HIS A 193 21.80 23.05 -19.78
C HIS A 193 22.65 24.29 -19.65
N ALA A 194 22.29 25.22 -18.76
CA ALA A 194 23.07 26.45 -18.49
C ALA A 194 24.48 26.09 -17.98
N LEU A 195 24.58 25.15 -17.02
CA LEU A 195 25.87 24.69 -16.50
C LEU A 195 26.74 23.99 -17.56
N LEU A 196 26.15 23.11 -18.37
CA LEU A 196 26.86 22.47 -19.48
C LEU A 196 27.35 23.49 -20.50
N THR A 197 26.55 24.51 -20.79
CA THR A 197 26.95 25.60 -21.69
C THR A 197 28.12 26.40 -21.11
N ALA A 198 28.04 26.75 -19.82
CA ALA A 198 29.14 27.45 -19.14
C ALA A 198 30.43 26.60 -19.15
N GLN A 199 30.36 25.31 -18.86
CA GLN A 199 31.52 24.41 -18.89
C GLN A 199 32.16 24.30 -20.28
N ARG A 200 31.36 24.25 -21.34
CA ARG A 200 31.89 24.29 -22.74
C ARG A 200 32.55 25.61 -23.09
N MET A 201 31.96 26.74 -22.68
CA MET A 201 32.53 28.07 -22.93
C MET A 201 33.84 28.28 -22.16
N LEU A 202 33.99 27.69 -20.96
CA LEU A 202 35.23 27.72 -20.17
C LEU A 202 36.43 27.09 -20.89
N GLN A 203 36.17 26.17 -21.84
CA GLN A 203 37.23 25.55 -22.62
C GLN A 203 37.77 26.46 -23.76
N ASP A 204 37.10 27.55 -24.05
CA ASP A 204 37.49 28.52 -25.09
C ASP A 204 38.02 29.77 -24.43
N PRO A 205 39.34 30.08 -24.55
CA PRO A 205 39.97 31.24 -23.88
C PRO A 205 39.50 32.60 -24.39
N ARG A 206 38.63 32.65 -25.39
CA ARG A 206 38.05 33.88 -25.91
C ARG A 206 36.93 34.46 -25.04
N PHE A 207 36.37 33.64 -24.15
CA PHE A 207 35.26 34.11 -23.28
C PHE A 207 35.79 34.42 -21.88
N SER A 208 35.45 35.63 -21.41
CA SER A 208 35.67 35.99 -20.01
C SER A 208 34.62 35.35 -19.10
N PRO A 209 34.87 35.18 -17.77
CA PRO A 209 33.88 34.70 -16.83
C PRO A 209 32.56 35.48 -16.86
N GLU A 210 32.63 36.77 -17.10
CA GLU A 210 31.47 37.65 -17.23
C GLU A 210 30.67 37.35 -18.50
N ASP A 211 31.36 37.10 -19.64
CA ASP A 211 30.70 36.67 -20.87
C ASP A 211 30.02 35.33 -20.71
N ILE A 212 30.70 34.36 -20.06
CA ILE A 212 30.16 33.03 -19.79
C ILE A 212 28.88 33.14 -18.93
N SER A 213 28.92 33.92 -17.84
CA SER A 213 27.75 34.19 -17.02
C SER A 213 26.59 34.77 -17.82
N ARG A 214 26.86 35.77 -18.66
CA ARG A 214 25.86 36.45 -19.47
C ARG A 214 25.22 35.54 -20.54
N PHE A 215 26.00 34.70 -21.18
CA PHE A 215 25.52 33.85 -22.28
C PHE A 215 24.92 32.51 -21.80
N SER A 216 25.46 31.94 -20.72
CA SER A 216 24.95 30.70 -20.18
C SER A 216 23.76 30.90 -19.23
N GLY A 217 23.62 32.08 -18.62
CA GLY A 217 22.66 32.36 -17.55
C GLY A 217 23.07 31.81 -16.16
N VAL A 218 24.27 31.26 -16.03
CA VAL A 218 24.83 30.83 -14.75
C VAL A 218 25.34 32.04 -13.98
N PRO A 219 25.03 32.17 -12.66
CA PRO A 219 25.57 33.28 -11.86
C PRO A 219 27.10 33.31 -11.89
N LEU A 220 27.67 34.53 -11.94
CA LEU A 220 29.13 34.73 -12.04
C LEU A 220 29.90 34.01 -10.95
N GLU A 221 29.38 34.01 -9.73
CA GLU A 221 30.00 33.30 -8.58
C GLU A 221 30.14 31.78 -8.85
N ASP A 222 29.16 31.19 -9.52
CA ASP A 222 29.18 29.75 -9.83
C ASP A 222 30.09 29.48 -11.04
N VAL A 223 30.19 30.39 -12.00
CA VAL A 223 31.18 30.32 -13.08
C VAL A 223 32.61 30.39 -12.53
N LEU A 224 32.87 31.25 -11.56
CA LEU A 224 34.18 31.34 -10.89
C LEU A 224 34.54 30.07 -10.15
N LYS A 225 33.58 29.45 -9.44
CA LYS A 225 33.79 28.13 -8.78
C LYS A 225 34.06 26.99 -9.76
N LEU A 226 33.56 27.09 -11.00
CA LEU A 226 33.87 26.09 -12.04
C LEU A 226 35.30 26.24 -12.58
N LEU A 227 35.92 27.41 -12.49
CA LEU A 227 37.31 27.66 -12.87
C LEU A 227 38.33 27.13 -11.85
N GLU A 228 37.89 26.98 -10.56
CA GLU A 228 38.76 26.49 -9.48
C GLU A 228 38.86 24.97 -9.40
N LYS A 229 38.08 24.25 -10.23
CA LYS A 229 38.06 22.77 -10.30
C LYS A 229 38.80 22.25 -11.51
#